data_cc56f64e0f8beb17ce4bd9e189d65b9a
#
_entry.id   cc56f64e0f8beb17ce4bd9e189d65b9a
#
_cell.length_a   1.000
_cell.length_b   1.000
_cell.length_c   1.000
_cell.angle_alpha   90.00
_cell.angle_beta   90.00
_cell.angle_gamma   90.00
#
_symmetry.space_group_name_H-M   'P 1'
#
loop_
_entity.id
_entity.type
_entity.pdbx_description
1 polymer ?
#
loop_
_entity_poly.entity_id
_entity_poly.type
_entity_poly.pdbx_seq_one_letter_code
_entity_poly.pdbx_strand_id
1 'polypeptide(L)'
;MLPALAATGALVAGVLIGALALNTGSAQQTTQVIQAQVLPPAGHDATAALRKVGSHVQLQVTGMPAPALGRIYEVWLKDGSQAPEPTDALFSVTGQGDGTVGVPGDLQGVSKVMVTEEPAGGSLKPTHSPVIVASV
;
A
#
# COMPACT_ATOMS: atom_id res chain seq x y z
N MET A 1 15.27 -32.29 -30.97
CA MET A 1 15.97 -31.27 -30.18
C MET A 1 15.06 -30.09 -30.00
N LEU A 2 14.49 -29.95 -28.81
CA LEU A 2 13.71 -28.79 -28.43
C LEU A 2 14.63 -27.81 -27.73
N PRO A 3 14.73 -26.55 -28.18
CA PRO A 3 15.47 -25.54 -27.44
C PRO A 3 14.70 -25.23 -26.16
N ALA A 4 15.39 -25.33 -25.06
CA ALA A 4 14.86 -24.88 -23.79
C ALA A 4 14.61 -23.37 -23.85
N LEU A 5 13.35 -22.98 -23.87
CA LEU A 5 12.96 -21.60 -23.62
C LEU A 5 13.21 -21.30 -22.14
N ALA A 6 14.31 -20.63 -21.88
CA ALA A 6 14.51 -19.98 -20.61
C ALA A 6 13.45 -18.87 -20.49
N ALA A 7 12.39 -19.17 -19.77
CA ALA A 7 11.44 -18.16 -19.35
C ALA A 7 12.14 -17.28 -18.32
N THR A 8 12.68 -16.17 -18.80
CA THR A 8 13.10 -15.09 -17.92
C THR A 8 11.81 -14.49 -17.34
N GLY A 9 11.43 -14.94 -16.16
CA GLY A 9 10.34 -14.34 -15.43
C GLY A 9 10.71 -12.92 -15.04
N ALA A 10 10.31 -11.96 -15.86
CA ALA A 10 10.28 -10.59 -15.42
C ALA A 10 9.24 -10.51 -14.32
N LEU A 11 9.70 -10.34 -13.08
CA LEU A 11 8.86 -9.89 -11.97
C LEU A 11 8.44 -8.46 -12.31
N VAL A 12 7.40 -8.34 -13.12
CA VAL A 12 6.66 -7.11 -13.22
C VAL A 12 5.95 -6.99 -11.89
N ALA A 13 6.36 -6.03 -11.07
CA ALA A 13 5.56 -5.56 -9.95
C ALA A 13 4.26 -5.01 -10.58
N GLY A 14 3.31 -5.94 -10.80
CA GLY A 14 2.20 -5.67 -11.68
C GLY A 14 1.09 -4.94 -10.98
N VAL A 15 0.65 -3.90 -11.59
CA VAL A 15 -0.72 -3.41 -11.43
C VAL A 15 -1.63 -4.55 -11.92
N LEU A 16 -2.20 -5.31 -11.01
CA LEU A 16 -3.27 -6.24 -11.35
C LEU A 16 -4.57 -5.43 -11.50
N ILE A 17 -4.89 -5.10 -12.73
CA ILE A 17 -6.20 -4.55 -13.06
C ILE A 17 -7.16 -5.73 -13.15
N GLY A 18 -7.85 -6.02 -12.05
CA GLY A 18 -8.95 -6.98 -12.06
C GLY A 18 -10.26 -6.25 -12.30
N ALA A 19 -10.84 -6.41 -13.46
CA ALA A 19 -12.20 -5.97 -13.70
C ALA A 19 -13.17 -7.10 -13.31
N LEU A 20 -13.84 -6.95 -12.17
CA LEU A 20 -14.99 -7.77 -11.80
C LEU A 20 -16.25 -7.07 -12.33
N ALA A 21 -16.72 -7.51 -13.47
CA ALA A 21 -18.01 -7.07 -14.00
C ALA A 21 -19.15 -7.79 -13.29
N LEU A 22 -19.73 -7.16 -12.28
CA LEU A 22 -21.02 -7.58 -11.75
C LEU A 22 -22.11 -6.92 -12.59
N ASN A 23 -22.75 -7.72 -13.42
CA ASN A 23 -23.78 -7.28 -14.35
C ASN A 23 -25.12 -7.10 -13.60
N THR A 24 -25.24 -6.00 -12.85
CA THR A 24 -26.47 -5.67 -12.10
C THR A 24 -27.04 -4.31 -12.46
N GLY A 25 -26.89 -3.84 -13.70
CA GLY A 25 -27.52 -2.60 -14.18
C GLY A 25 -27.05 -1.31 -13.47
N SER A 26 -26.07 -1.40 -12.58
CA SER A 26 -25.46 -0.27 -11.88
C SER A 26 -24.11 0.03 -12.54
N ALA A 27 -23.67 1.29 -12.43
CA ALA A 27 -22.36 1.70 -12.93
C ALA A 27 -21.26 0.73 -12.48
N GLN A 28 -20.53 0.15 -13.43
CA GLN A 28 -19.44 -0.77 -13.16
C GLN A 28 -18.32 -0.01 -12.46
N GLN A 29 -18.07 -0.35 -11.20
CA GLN A 29 -16.90 0.17 -10.48
C GLN A 29 -15.70 -0.71 -10.79
N THR A 30 -14.70 -0.12 -11.43
CA THR A 30 -13.42 -0.78 -11.65
C THR A 30 -12.63 -0.82 -10.35
N THR A 31 -12.24 -2.00 -9.93
CA THR A 31 -11.31 -2.16 -8.81
C THR A 31 -9.90 -2.28 -9.36
N GLN A 32 -9.02 -1.39 -8.92
CA GLN A 32 -7.59 -1.44 -9.20
C GLN A 32 -6.87 -1.89 -7.94
N VAL A 33 -5.98 -2.88 -8.07
CA VAL A 33 -5.13 -3.34 -6.98
C VAL A 33 -3.68 -3.07 -7.34
N ILE A 34 -2.98 -2.34 -6.47
CA ILE A 34 -1.58 -2.01 -6.61
C ILE A 34 -0.83 -2.71 -5.49
N GLN A 35 0.05 -3.65 -5.83
CA GLN A 35 0.87 -4.32 -4.83
C GLN A 35 1.90 -3.35 -4.27
N ALA A 36 2.03 -3.35 -2.96
CA ALA A 36 3.05 -2.57 -2.26
C ALA A 36 4.22 -3.46 -1.87
N GLN A 37 5.39 -2.86 -1.78
CA GLN A 37 6.58 -3.51 -1.27
C GLN A 37 6.65 -3.34 0.23
N VAL A 38 6.81 -4.44 0.96
CA VAL A 38 7.06 -4.43 2.40
C VAL A 38 8.56 -4.53 2.63
N LEU A 39 9.09 -3.60 3.41
CA LEU A 39 10.53 -3.45 3.65
C LEU A 39 10.87 -3.86 5.09
N PRO A 40 12.11 -4.34 5.33
CA PRO A 40 12.56 -4.57 6.70
C PRO A 40 12.44 -3.31 7.57
N PRO A 41 12.19 -3.44 8.88
CA PRO A 41 12.18 -4.67 9.67
C PRO A 41 10.85 -5.45 9.68
N ALA A 42 9.87 -5.08 8.87
CA ALA A 42 8.64 -5.88 8.75
C ALA A 42 8.97 -7.31 8.30
N GLY A 43 8.20 -8.27 8.79
CA GLY A 43 8.46 -9.69 8.56
C GLY A 43 8.35 -10.10 7.09
N HIS A 44 9.02 -11.21 6.74
CA HIS A 44 9.00 -11.74 5.36
C HIS A 44 7.62 -12.19 4.90
N ASP A 45 6.72 -12.49 5.82
CA ASP A 45 5.36 -12.94 5.53
C ASP A 45 4.35 -11.79 5.43
N ALA A 46 4.81 -10.55 5.61
CA ALA A 46 3.95 -9.39 5.54
C ALA A 46 3.66 -9.03 4.08
N THR A 47 2.41 -8.70 3.80
CA THR A 47 1.98 -8.21 2.49
C THR A 47 1.18 -6.93 2.63
N ALA A 48 1.22 -6.11 1.61
CA ALA A 48 0.46 -4.87 1.55
C ALA A 48 -0.01 -4.59 0.12
N ALA A 49 -1.18 -4.01 -0.01
CA ALA A 49 -1.72 -3.62 -1.30
C ALA A 49 -2.63 -2.40 -1.15
N LEU A 50 -2.62 -1.55 -2.17
CA LEU A 50 -3.62 -0.49 -2.33
C LEU A 50 -4.77 -1.03 -3.15
N ARG A 51 -5.99 -0.78 -2.70
CA ARG A 51 -7.21 -1.04 -3.46
C ARG A 51 -7.89 0.29 -3.77
N LYS A 52 -8.07 0.54 -5.05
CA LYS A 52 -8.81 1.71 -5.53
C LYS A 52 -10.12 1.25 -6.14
N VAL A 53 -11.23 1.76 -5.61
CA VAL A 53 -12.58 1.52 -6.12
C VAL A 53 -13.23 2.87 -6.37
N GLY A 54 -13.40 3.23 -7.63
CA GLY A 54 -13.83 4.58 -7.98
C GLY A 54 -12.82 5.62 -7.47
N SER A 55 -13.28 6.55 -6.65
CA SER A 55 -12.44 7.58 -6.03
C SER A 55 -11.93 7.20 -4.63
N HIS A 56 -12.25 6.02 -4.14
CA HIS A 56 -11.85 5.55 -2.81
C HIS A 56 -10.61 4.69 -2.89
N VAL A 57 -9.64 5.01 -2.05
CA VAL A 57 -8.38 4.27 -1.94
C VAL A 57 -8.24 3.73 -0.54
N GLN A 58 -7.86 2.47 -0.44
CA GLN A 58 -7.66 1.75 0.81
C GLN A 58 -6.33 1.03 0.78
N LEU A 59 -5.57 1.13 1.87
CA LEU A 59 -4.40 0.30 2.09
C LEU A 59 -4.81 -0.90 2.94
N GLN A 60 -4.49 -2.10 2.47
CA GLN A 60 -4.68 -3.34 3.20
C GLN A 60 -3.34 -3.98 3.50
N VAL A 61 -3.13 -4.39 4.74
CA VAL A 61 -1.91 -5.08 5.16
C VAL A 61 -2.26 -6.39 5.84
N THR A 62 -1.40 -7.38 5.69
CA THR A 62 -1.50 -8.67 6.38
C THR A 62 -0.12 -9.07 6.91
N GLY A 63 -0.09 -9.75 8.05
CA GLY A 63 1.14 -10.25 8.62
C GLY A 63 2.13 -9.19 9.09
N MET A 64 1.69 -7.95 9.23
CA MET A 64 2.54 -6.86 9.72
C MET A 64 2.78 -6.98 11.22
N PRO A 65 3.99 -6.69 11.71
CA PRO A 65 4.21 -6.59 13.14
C PRO A 65 3.41 -5.42 13.72
N ALA A 66 2.94 -5.58 14.96
CA ALA A 66 2.32 -4.47 15.67
C ALA A 66 3.34 -3.34 15.85
N PRO A 67 2.93 -2.06 15.73
CA PRO A 67 3.81 -0.96 16.09
C PRO A 67 4.31 -1.12 17.54
N ALA A 68 5.51 -0.65 17.80
CA ALA A 68 6.05 -0.66 19.17
C ALA A 68 5.14 0.14 20.10
N LEU A 69 5.25 -0.10 21.40
CA LEU A 69 4.47 0.62 22.41
C LEU A 69 4.67 2.13 22.26
N GLY A 70 3.57 2.88 22.22
CA GLY A 70 3.57 4.32 22.01
C GLY A 70 3.81 4.76 20.57
N ARG A 71 3.69 3.84 19.61
CA ARG A 71 3.84 4.11 18.17
C ARG A 71 2.62 3.71 17.38
N ILE A 72 2.56 4.21 16.14
CA ILE A 72 1.49 3.94 15.19
C ILE A 72 2.05 3.94 13.77
N TYR A 73 1.38 3.28 12.85
CA TYR A 73 1.69 3.40 11.43
C TYR A 73 1.01 4.65 10.85
N GLU A 74 1.74 5.38 10.04
CA GLU A 74 1.26 6.58 9.34
C GLU A 74 1.46 6.46 7.84
N VAL A 75 0.42 6.85 7.10
CA VAL A 75 0.41 6.83 5.64
C VAL A 75 0.84 8.19 5.10
N TRP A 76 1.73 8.18 4.12
CA TRP A 76 2.28 9.37 3.47
C TRP A 76 2.03 9.29 1.97
N LEU A 77 1.80 10.46 1.38
CA LEU A 77 1.74 10.61 -0.08
C LEU A 77 2.97 11.36 -0.54
N LYS A 78 3.57 10.89 -1.64
CA LYS A 78 4.73 11.54 -2.24
C LYS A 78 4.48 11.80 -3.72
N ASP A 79 4.75 13.02 -4.15
CA ASP A 79 4.70 13.43 -5.54
C ASP A 79 6.12 13.64 -6.07
N GLY A 80 6.55 12.74 -6.97
CA GLY A 80 7.86 12.83 -7.62
C GLY A 80 9.01 12.95 -6.62
N SER A 81 9.79 14.01 -6.73
CA SER A 81 10.94 14.31 -5.86
C SER A 81 10.58 15.17 -4.65
N GLN A 82 9.32 15.53 -4.48
CA GLN A 82 8.89 16.32 -3.35
C GLN A 82 8.94 15.52 -2.04
N ALA A 83 9.00 16.23 -0.91
CA ALA A 83 8.96 15.58 0.40
C ALA A 83 7.61 14.87 0.62
N PRO A 84 7.59 13.74 1.35
CA PRO A 84 6.35 13.09 1.70
C PRO A 84 5.43 14.01 2.49
N GLU A 85 4.15 13.98 2.18
CA GLU A 85 3.12 14.73 2.87
C GLU A 85 2.31 13.82 3.80
N PRO A 86 2.05 14.23 5.05
CA PRO A 86 1.21 13.46 5.95
C PRO A 86 -0.24 13.45 5.47
N THR A 87 -0.92 12.33 5.65
CA THR A 87 -2.33 12.18 5.26
C THR A 87 -3.28 12.20 6.43
N ASP A 88 -2.77 12.21 7.66
CA ASP A 88 -3.50 11.97 8.90
C ASP A 88 -4.15 10.56 8.97
N ALA A 89 -3.84 9.70 8.03
CA ALA A 89 -4.26 8.31 8.05
C ALA A 89 -3.31 7.50 8.93
N LEU A 90 -3.74 7.25 10.15
CA LEU A 90 -3.02 6.49 11.17
C LEU A 90 -3.71 5.15 11.36
N PHE A 91 -2.92 4.08 11.50
CA PHE A 91 -3.49 2.76 11.72
C PHE A 91 -2.57 1.87 12.55
N SER A 92 -3.17 0.87 13.12
CA SER A 92 -2.48 -0.24 13.76
C SER A 92 -2.96 -1.55 13.11
N VAL A 93 -2.48 -2.65 13.61
CA VAL A 93 -2.84 -3.97 13.11
C VAL A 93 -3.40 -4.84 14.23
N THR A 94 -4.15 -5.86 13.86
CA THR A 94 -4.65 -6.87 14.78
C THR A 94 -3.49 -7.70 15.35
N GLY A 95 -3.79 -8.57 16.31
CA GLY A 95 -2.80 -9.53 16.83
C GLY A 95 -2.24 -10.47 15.77
N GLN A 96 -2.94 -10.63 14.63
CA GLN A 96 -2.50 -11.42 13.48
C GLN A 96 -1.77 -10.59 12.42
N GLY A 97 -1.66 -9.29 12.62
CA GLY A 97 -0.97 -8.40 11.69
C GLY A 97 -1.84 -7.84 10.57
N ASP A 98 -3.15 -7.95 10.67
CA ASP A 98 -4.08 -7.47 9.65
C ASP A 98 -4.53 -6.05 9.95
N GLY A 99 -4.57 -5.23 8.92
CA GLY A 99 -5.05 -3.85 9.04
C GLY A 99 -5.57 -3.31 7.72
N THR A 100 -6.46 -2.36 7.82
CA THR A 100 -7.02 -1.63 6.68
C THR A 100 -7.16 -0.17 7.06
N VAL A 101 -6.75 0.73 6.17
CA VAL A 101 -6.87 2.17 6.39
C VAL A 101 -7.27 2.87 5.10
N GLY A 102 -8.17 3.83 5.18
CA GLY A 102 -8.49 4.70 4.07
C GLY A 102 -7.33 5.65 3.76
N VAL A 103 -6.99 5.77 2.48
CA VAL A 103 -5.99 6.73 2.01
C VAL A 103 -6.75 7.92 1.44
N PRO A 104 -6.54 9.14 1.97
CA PRO A 104 -7.25 10.32 1.47
C PRO A 104 -6.92 10.62 0.01
N GLY A 105 -7.92 11.10 -0.73
CA GLY A 105 -7.78 11.47 -2.12
C GLY A 105 -7.91 10.28 -3.08
N ASP A 106 -7.66 10.55 -4.35
CA ASP A 106 -7.82 9.60 -5.46
C ASP A 106 -6.49 9.19 -6.11
N LEU A 107 -5.37 9.56 -5.51
CA LEU A 107 -4.00 9.35 -5.98
C LEU A 107 -3.60 10.18 -7.22
N GLN A 108 -4.37 11.16 -7.63
CA GLN A 108 -3.94 12.05 -8.71
C GLN A 108 -2.73 12.87 -8.27
N GLY A 109 -1.69 12.91 -9.12
CA GLY A 109 -0.44 13.59 -8.81
C GLY A 109 0.45 12.88 -7.81
N VAL A 110 0.06 11.71 -7.33
CA VAL A 110 0.84 10.92 -6.38
C VAL A 110 1.69 9.89 -7.12
N SER A 111 2.97 9.84 -6.83
CA SER A 111 3.89 8.85 -7.39
C SER A 111 4.12 7.67 -6.45
N LYS A 112 4.03 7.89 -5.15
CA LYS A 112 4.23 6.85 -4.12
C LYS A 112 3.30 7.04 -2.94
N VAL A 113 2.83 5.92 -2.41
CA VAL A 113 2.19 5.84 -1.10
C VAL A 113 3.15 5.10 -0.18
N MET A 114 3.45 5.67 0.96
CA MET A 114 4.43 5.11 1.90
C MET A 114 3.82 4.97 3.28
N VAL A 115 4.36 4.06 4.07
CA VAL A 115 4.00 3.89 5.48
C VAL A 115 5.27 3.89 6.31
N THR A 116 5.26 4.64 7.38
CA THR A 116 6.30 4.64 8.41
C THR A 116 5.70 4.34 9.77
N GLU A 117 6.55 3.92 10.70
CA GLU A 117 6.19 3.79 12.11
C GLU A 117 6.57 5.10 12.81
N GLU A 118 5.59 5.76 13.40
CA GLU A 118 5.73 7.09 14.00
C GLU A 118 5.29 7.09 15.47
N PRO A 119 5.64 8.10 16.25
CA PRO A 119 5.06 8.28 17.59
C PRO A 119 3.53 8.33 17.52
N ALA A 120 2.87 7.89 18.60
CA ALA A 120 1.42 7.95 18.71
C ALA A 120 0.92 9.38 18.46
N GLY A 121 -0.12 9.50 17.63
CA GLY A 121 -0.63 10.78 17.14
C GLY A 121 -0.06 11.22 15.80
N GLY A 122 0.94 10.51 15.27
CA GLY A 122 1.56 10.79 13.98
C GLY A 122 2.62 11.87 14.05
N SER A 123 3.23 12.14 12.89
CA SER A 123 4.30 13.12 12.71
C SER A 123 4.01 14.02 11.52
N LEU A 124 4.62 15.19 11.47
CA LEU A 124 4.52 16.09 10.32
C LEU A 124 5.52 15.73 9.22
N LYS A 125 6.57 15.00 9.58
CA LYS A 125 7.60 14.47 8.68
C LYS A 125 7.92 13.05 9.11
N PRO A 126 8.27 12.15 8.16
CA PRO A 126 8.69 10.80 8.53
C PRO A 126 9.91 10.84 9.47
N THR A 127 9.82 10.14 10.59
CA THR A 127 10.93 10.03 11.56
C THR A 127 11.70 8.72 11.41
N HIS A 128 11.18 7.79 10.61
CA HIS A 128 11.79 6.49 10.33
C HIS A 128 11.71 6.18 8.83
N SER A 129 12.51 5.23 8.41
CA SER A 129 12.46 4.71 7.05
C SER A 129 11.13 4.04 6.75
N PRO A 130 10.61 4.12 5.52
CA PRO A 130 9.37 3.44 5.15
C PRO A 130 9.44 1.94 5.36
N VAL A 131 8.36 1.37 5.89
CA VAL A 131 8.17 -0.08 6.00
C VAL A 131 7.29 -0.62 4.88
N ILE A 132 6.54 0.23 4.21
CA ILE A 132 5.73 -0.10 3.04
C ILE A 132 5.91 1.02 2.01
N VAL A 133 6.08 0.63 0.75
CA VAL A 133 6.13 1.56 -0.39
C VAL A 133 5.32 0.99 -1.53
N ALA A 134 4.36 1.74 -2.02
CA ALA A 134 3.61 1.45 -3.23
C ALA A 134 3.91 2.51 -4.29
N SER A 135 4.33 2.08 -5.48
CA SER A 135 4.46 2.97 -6.63
C SER A 135 3.14 3.02 -7.38
N VAL A 136 2.63 4.20 -7.62
CA VAL A 136 1.31 4.43 -8.22
C VAL A 136 1.38 5.24 -9.49
#